data_18b75915386ecdc484532117cc695fb5
#
_entry.id   18b75915386ecdc484532117cc695fb5
#
_cell.length_a   1.000
_cell.length_b   1.000
_cell.length_c   1.000
_cell.angle_alpha   90.00
_cell.angle_beta   90.00
_cell.angle_gamma   90.00
#
_symmetry.space_group_name_H-M   'P 1'
#
loop_
_entity.id
_entity.type
_entity.pdbx_description
1 polymer ?
#
loop_
_entity_poly.entity_id
_entity_poly.type
_entity_poly.pdbx_seq_one_letter_code
_entity_poly.pdbx_strand_id
1 'polypeptide(L)'
;MNNYPLQIFVDSDTAMMVQSFVDSGVSIDFDKLLKLMAENSEAIEDFIQGVETGEPRFMFPVTDSNMKRLIIEETNRYSVSPEKYLKAAIAILYADNVLVADSMRVH
;
A
#
# COMPACT_ATOMS: atom_id res chain seq x y z
N MET A 1 19.52 2.20 -19.58
CA MET A 1 18.99 1.78 -18.29
C MET A 1 18.04 2.77 -17.76
N ASN A 2 16.81 2.39 -17.66
CA ASN A 2 15.77 3.31 -17.33
C ASN A 2 15.36 3.12 -15.87
N ASN A 3 15.69 4.09 -15.03
CA ASN A 3 15.25 4.13 -13.65
C ASN A 3 14.06 5.06 -13.49
N TYR A 4 13.14 4.95 -14.45
CA TYR A 4 11.93 5.75 -14.34
C TYR A 4 11.10 5.27 -13.14
N PRO A 5 10.56 6.20 -12.37
CA PRO A 5 9.68 5.80 -11.28
C PRO A 5 8.42 5.13 -11.82
N LEU A 6 7.94 4.14 -11.08
CA LEU A 6 6.62 3.59 -11.34
C LEU A 6 5.62 4.59 -10.78
N GLN A 7 4.80 5.17 -11.64
CA GLN A 7 3.81 6.16 -11.22
C GLN A 7 2.50 5.46 -10.91
N ILE A 8 2.11 5.53 -9.65
CA ILE A 8 0.85 4.95 -9.20
C ILE A 8 -0.06 6.09 -8.79
N PHE A 9 -1.24 6.16 -9.40
CA PHE A 9 -2.21 7.20 -9.07
C PHE A 9 -3.19 6.66 -8.05
N VAL A 10 -3.21 7.27 -6.88
CA VAL A 10 -4.04 6.83 -5.75
C VAL A 10 -5.28 7.71 -5.63
N ASP A 11 -6.34 7.14 -5.07
CA ASP A 11 -7.58 7.88 -4.85
C ASP A 11 -7.53 8.66 -3.53
N SER A 12 -8.59 9.41 -3.27
CA SER A 12 -8.69 10.24 -2.06
C SER A 12 -8.66 9.42 -0.78
N ASP A 13 -9.27 8.25 -0.78
CA ASP A 13 -9.30 7.38 0.40
C ASP A 13 -7.89 6.92 0.77
N THR A 14 -7.12 6.51 -0.24
CA THR A 14 -5.74 6.10 -0.04
C THR A 14 -4.90 7.26 0.50
N ALA A 15 -5.04 8.43 -0.12
CA ALA A 15 -4.31 9.62 0.31
C ALA A 15 -4.67 10.00 1.75
N MET A 16 -5.92 9.86 2.13
CA MET A 16 -6.38 10.16 3.48
C MET A 16 -5.76 9.22 4.51
N MET A 17 -5.67 7.93 4.19
CA MET A 17 -5.02 6.96 5.07
C MET A 17 -3.54 7.29 5.25
N VAL A 18 -2.83 7.63 4.16
CA VAL A 18 -1.42 8.02 4.23
C VAL A 18 -1.27 9.29 5.07
N GLN A 19 -2.13 10.28 4.86
CA GLN A 19 -2.08 11.52 5.62
C GLN A 19 -2.32 11.27 7.12
N SER A 20 -3.17 10.33 7.44
CA SER A 20 -3.43 9.94 8.83
C SER A 20 -2.16 9.42 9.51
N PHE A 21 -1.34 8.64 8.80
CA PHE A 21 -0.06 8.20 9.33
C PHE A 21 0.88 9.38 9.57
N VAL A 22 0.95 10.27 8.60
CA VAL A 22 1.80 11.48 8.72
C VAL A 22 1.38 12.30 9.93
N ASP A 23 0.09 12.52 10.10
CA ASP A 23 -0.45 13.31 11.20
C ASP A 23 -0.18 12.67 12.56
N SER A 24 -0.09 11.35 12.58
CA SER A 24 0.20 10.60 13.81
C SER A 24 1.71 10.46 14.08
N GLY A 25 2.54 11.00 13.21
CA GLY A 25 4.00 10.91 13.34
C GLY A 25 4.54 9.53 12.99
N VAL A 26 3.79 8.74 12.26
CA VAL A 26 4.19 7.39 11.86
C VAL A 26 4.83 7.44 10.47
N SER A 27 6.04 6.89 10.37
CA SER A 27 6.70 6.69 9.08
C SER A 27 6.36 5.31 8.55
N ILE A 28 5.92 5.25 7.29
CA ILE A 28 5.61 3.98 6.65
C ILE A 28 6.86 3.47 5.94
N ASP A 29 7.29 2.27 6.32
CA ASP A 29 8.34 1.56 5.58
C ASP A 29 7.65 0.76 4.47
N PHE A 30 7.54 1.37 3.30
CA PHE A 30 6.85 0.76 2.17
C PHE A 30 7.53 -0.51 1.67
N ASP A 31 8.86 -0.56 1.73
CA ASP A 31 9.59 -1.76 1.32
C ASP A 31 9.20 -2.96 2.20
N LYS A 32 9.19 -2.75 3.50
CA LYS A 32 8.80 -3.79 4.46
C LYS A 32 7.33 -4.17 4.29
N LEU A 33 6.47 -3.18 4.09
CA LEU A 33 5.04 -3.40 3.91
C LEU A 33 4.79 -4.28 2.68
N LEU A 34 5.42 -3.94 1.56
CA LEU A 34 5.21 -4.70 0.33
C LEU A 34 5.78 -6.10 0.41
N LYS A 35 6.89 -6.29 1.14
CA LYS A 35 7.43 -7.63 1.38
C LYS A 35 6.47 -8.48 2.21
N LEU A 36 5.89 -7.90 3.23
CA LEU A 36 4.90 -8.60 4.06
C LEU A 36 3.66 -8.95 3.24
N MET A 37 3.22 -8.03 2.38
CA MET A 37 2.10 -8.29 1.48
C MET A 37 2.40 -9.49 0.57
N ALA A 38 3.58 -9.50 -0.04
CA ALA A 38 3.97 -10.58 -0.95
C ALA A 38 4.05 -11.93 -0.24
N GLU A 39 4.59 -11.95 0.98
CA GLU A 39 4.70 -13.16 1.77
C GLU A 39 3.35 -13.75 2.17
N ASN A 40 2.35 -12.89 2.31
CA ASN A 40 1.01 -13.29 2.77
C ASN A 40 -0.06 -13.13 1.70
N SER A 41 0.34 -12.93 0.44
CA SER A 41 -0.59 -12.57 -0.62
C SER A 41 -1.68 -13.60 -0.87
N GLU A 42 -1.37 -14.88 -0.71
CA GLU A 42 -2.38 -15.92 -0.87
C GLU A 42 -3.48 -15.80 0.19
N ALA A 43 -3.09 -15.50 1.43
CA ALA A 43 -4.05 -15.36 2.52
C ALA A 43 -4.93 -14.12 2.39
N ILE A 44 -4.43 -13.10 1.71
CA ILE A 44 -5.15 -11.82 1.59
C ILE A 44 -5.65 -11.55 0.17
N GLU A 45 -5.59 -12.56 -0.70
CA GLU A 45 -6.00 -12.38 -2.10
C GLU A 45 -7.43 -11.86 -2.22
N ASP A 46 -8.35 -12.44 -1.46
CA ASP A 46 -9.75 -12.01 -1.49
C ASP A 46 -9.90 -10.55 -1.08
N PHE A 47 -9.12 -10.12 -0.11
CA PHE A 47 -9.12 -8.72 0.30
C PHE A 47 -8.59 -7.83 -0.81
N ILE A 48 -7.47 -8.22 -1.44
CA ILE A 48 -6.89 -7.47 -2.56
C ILE A 48 -7.91 -7.35 -3.69
N GLN A 49 -8.55 -8.45 -4.06
CA GLN A 49 -9.54 -8.45 -5.14
C GLN A 49 -10.76 -7.61 -4.80
N GLY A 50 -11.13 -7.55 -3.53
CA GLY A 50 -12.32 -6.81 -3.09
C GLY A 50 -12.13 -5.32 -2.89
N VAL A 51 -10.89 -4.82 -2.92
CA VAL A 51 -10.63 -3.39 -2.73
C VAL A 51 -11.15 -2.61 -3.93
N GLU A 52 -11.93 -1.57 -3.66
CA GLU A 52 -12.43 -0.68 -4.70
C GLU A 52 -11.57 0.58 -4.75
N THR A 53 -11.14 0.94 -5.95
CA THR A 53 -10.39 2.17 -6.16
C THR A 53 -11.30 3.25 -6.71
N GLY A 54 -11.22 4.44 -6.12
CA GLY A 54 -11.94 5.60 -6.60
C GLY A 54 -11.21 6.30 -7.73
N GLU A 55 -11.63 7.52 -8.01
CA GLU A 55 -11.02 8.33 -9.05
C GLU A 55 -9.57 8.65 -8.69
N PRO A 56 -8.62 8.41 -9.60
CA PRO A 56 -7.22 8.73 -9.33
C PRO A 56 -7.01 10.24 -9.21
N ARG A 57 -6.34 10.65 -8.15
CA ARG A 57 -6.13 12.07 -7.86
C ARG A 57 -4.69 12.43 -7.54
N PHE A 58 -3.95 11.52 -6.90
CA PHE A 58 -2.60 11.83 -6.41
C PHE A 58 -1.62 10.82 -6.97
N MET A 59 -0.48 11.31 -7.43
CA MET A 59 0.55 10.44 -7.97
C MET A 59 1.49 10.02 -6.84
N PHE A 60 1.71 8.71 -6.73
CA PHE A 60 2.64 8.13 -5.78
C PHE A 60 3.79 7.52 -6.58
N PRO A 61 4.99 8.10 -6.52
CA PRO A 61 6.12 7.58 -7.30
C PRO A 61 6.83 6.48 -6.52
N VAL A 62 7.12 5.38 -7.20
CA VAL A 62 7.93 4.29 -6.64
C VAL A 62 9.23 4.27 -7.43
N THR A 63 10.33 4.63 -6.79
CA THR A 63 11.63 4.73 -7.44
C THR A 63 12.55 3.56 -7.09
N ASP A 64 12.32 2.92 -5.95
CA ASP A 64 13.13 1.77 -5.53
C ASP A 64 12.92 0.59 -6.47
N SER A 65 14.01 0.05 -7.00
CA SER A 65 13.95 -1.04 -7.98
C SER A 65 13.31 -2.30 -7.44
N ASN A 66 13.57 -2.63 -6.18
CA ASN A 66 13.00 -3.81 -5.55
C ASN A 66 11.49 -3.66 -5.34
N MET A 67 11.06 -2.49 -4.92
CA MET A 67 9.64 -2.20 -4.75
C MET A 67 8.89 -2.24 -6.08
N LYS A 68 9.49 -1.64 -7.12
CA LYS A 68 8.89 -1.66 -8.47
C LYS A 68 8.68 -3.10 -8.95
N ARG A 69 9.74 -3.91 -8.83
CA ARG A 69 9.68 -5.31 -9.27
C ARG A 69 8.61 -6.07 -8.49
N LEU A 70 8.59 -5.89 -7.19
CA LEU A 70 7.63 -6.59 -6.34
C LEU A 70 6.19 -6.22 -6.68
N ILE A 71 5.92 -4.93 -6.87
CA ILE A 71 4.59 -4.47 -7.25
C ILE A 71 4.19 -5.06 -8.61
N ILE A 72 5.10 -5.02 -9.58
CA ILE A 72 4.80 -5.54 -10.92
C ILE A 72 4.53 -7.04 -10.87
N GLU A 73 5.36 -7.80 -10.16
CA GLU A 73 5.19 -9.24 -10.05
C GLU A 73 3.86 -9.61 -9.38
N GLU A 74 3.53 -8.95 -8.27
CA GLU A 74 2.32 -9.25 -7.52
C GLU A 74 1.05 -8.80 -8.25
N THR A 75 1.08 -7.65 -8.90
CA THR A 75 -0.08 -7.17 -9.66
C THR A 75 -0.34 -8.06 -10.87
N ASN A 76 0.71 -8.54 -11.52
CA ASN A 76 0.55 -9.49 -12.63
C ASN A 76 0.02 -10.85 -12.13
N ARG A 77 0.52 -11.29 -10.99
CA ARG A 77 0.13 -12.58 -10.41
C ARG A 77 -1.37 -12.64 -10.11
N TYR A 78 -1.93 -11.55 -9.59
CA TYR A 78 -3.33 -11.50 -9.21
C TYR A 78 -4.22 -10.75 -10.19
N SER A 79 -3.65 -10.28 -11.29
CA SER A 79 -4.36 -9.54 -12.34
C SER A 79 -5.11 -8.32 -11.78
N VAL A 80 -4.44 -7.58 -10.90
CA VAL A 80 -4.97 -6.34 -10.33
C VAL A 80 -4.10 -5.18 -10.77
N SER A 81 -4.63 -3.96 -10.64
CA SER A 81 -3.85 -2.77 -10.96
C SER A 81 -2.89 -2.44 -9.82
N PRO A 82 -1.78 -1.73 -10.10
CA PRO A 82 -0.89 -1.26 -9.05
C PRO A 82 -1.61 -0.40 -8.01
N GLU A 83 -2.57 0.42 -8.43
CA GLU A 83 -3.37 1.27 -7.56
C GLU A 83 -4.16 0.44 -6.56
N LYS A 84 -4.76 -0.63 -7.04
CA LYS A 84 -5.55 -1.54 -6.21
C LYS A 84 -4.69 -2.26 -5.19
N TYR A 85 -3.54 -2.77 -5.64
CA TYR A 85 -2.60 -3.47 -4.77
C TYR A 85 -2.05 -2.55 -3.69
N LEU A 86 -1.65 -1.34 -4.07
CA LEU A 86 -1.12 -0.37 -3.12
C LEU A 86 -2.19 0.06 -2.10
N LYS A 87 -3.42 0.28 -2.56
CA LYS A 87 -4.51 0.63 -1.67
C LYS A 87 -4.77 -0.48 -0.65
N ALA A 88 -4.75 -1.74 -1.10
CA ALA A 88 -4.92 -2.88 -0.21
C ALA A 88 -3.83 -2.92 0.85
N ALA A 89 -2.58 -2.70 0.45
CA ALA A 89 -1.45 -2.70 1.39
C ALA A 89 -1.61 -1.59 2.44
N ILE A 90 -1.94 -0.40 2.00
CA ILE A 90 -2.09 0.74 2.91
C ILE A 90 -3.29 0.52 3.84
N ALA A 91 -4.39 -0.03 3.33
CA ALA A 91 -5.57 -0.28 4.13
C ALA A 91 -5.31 -1.31 5.24
N ILE A 92 -4.57 -2.37 4.92
CA ILE A 92 -4.20 -3.38 5.91
C ILE A 92 -3.34 -2.75 7.00
N LEU A 93 -2.32 -1.98 6.60
CA LEU A 93 -1.46 -1.32 7.54
C LEU A 93 -2.23 -0.31 8.40
N TYR A 94 -3.15 0.41 7.78
CA TYR A 94 -3.97 1.38 8.47
C TYR A 94 -4.81 0.72 9.58
N ALA A 95 -5.46 -0.39 9.26
CA ALA A 95 -6.26 -1.14 10.23
C ALA A 95 -5.39 -1.66 11.38
N ASP A 96 -4.25 -2.27 11.06
CA ASP A 96 -3.33 -2.79 12.07
C ASP A 96 -2.79 -1.68 12.94
N ASN A 97 -2.42 -0.55 12.34
CA ASN A 97 -1.84 0.56 13.07
C ASN A 97 -2.84 1.23 13.99
N VAL A 98 -4.10 1.30 13.61
CA VAL A 98 -5.15 1.83 14.47
C VAL A 98 -5.29 0.95 15.73
N LEU A 99 -5.31 -0.36 15.53
CA LEU A 99 -5.40 -1.30 16.67
C LEU A 99 -4.19 -1.20 17.59
N VAL A 100 -3.00 -1.16 17.01
CA VAL A 100 -1.76 -1.04 17.79
C VAL A 100 -1.69 0.30 18.52
N ALA A 101 -2.06 1.38 17.82
CA ALA A 101 -2.04 2.72 18.42
C ALA A 101 -2.99 2.80 19.62
N ASP A 102 -4.16 2.22 19.51
CA ASP A 102 -5.12 2.20 20.61
C ASP A 102 -4.56 1.43 21.81
N SER A 103 -3.91 0.30 21.56
CA SER A 103 -3.27 -0.48 22.61
C SER A 103 -2.13 0.30 23.30
N MET A 104 -1.36 1.05 22.52
CA MET A 104 -0.21 1.79 23.02
C MET A 104 -0.59 3.09 23.72
N ARG A 105 -1.76 3.60 23.47
CA ARG A 105 -2.23 4.84 24.13
C ARG A 105 -2.50 4.69 25.62
N VAL A 106 -2.51 3.48 26.08
CA VAL A 106 -2.74 3.18 27.50
C VAL A 106 -1.51 3.51 28.36
N HIS A 107 -0.44 3.86 27.73
CA HIS A 107 0.79 4.21 28.47
C HIS A 107 0.66 5.51 29.22
#